data_c0fdc25e413f6123bae7e4259544ed2e
#
_entry.id   c0fdc25e413f6123bae7e4259544ed2e
#
_cell.length_a   1.000
_cell.length_b   1.000
_cell.length_c   1.000
_cell.angle_alpha   90.00
_cell.angle_beta   90.00
_cell.angle_gamma   90.00
#
_symmetry.space_group_name_H-M   'P 1'
#
loop_
_entity.id
_entity.type
_entity.pdbx_description
1 polymer ?
#
loop_
_entity_poly.entity_id
_entity_poly.type
_entity_poly.pdbx_seq_one_letter_code
_entity_poly.pdbx_strand_id
1 'polypeptide(L)'
;AGSMLARNYFFVKNSKNFVFAGQKEYLIGDGLLSKAWEFLSFIDDHTAWSQPRLRDREMHKMSGYKKKVNGLEIEMGMKSQILGVSLKDNPDKVRGKAGELVFFEEAGSFPGLLKAWEVTMPTMRQGSKTLGMMIAFGTGGTEGSDFEAMEEIFYNPEAYDCMGYENKWDEGAVGTTCGYFIPIQRNLDGFIDDEGNSKEQVAVEYEEEMREKKKGAADAKSLDQ
;
A
#
# COMPACT_ATOMS: atom_id res chain seq x y z
N ALA A 1 4.19 -0.52 -5.00
CA ALA A 1 2.82 -0.01 -5.18
C ALA A 1 2.69 0.76 -6.49
N GLY A 2 3.45 1.84 -6.72
CA GLY A 2 3.33 2.69 -7.91
C GLY A 2 3.39 1.93 -9.24
N SER A 3 4.34 1.02 -9.42
CA SER A 3 4.47 0.21 -10.65
C SER A 3 3.27 -0.68 -10.92
N MET A 4 2.67 -1.26 -9.87
CA MET A 4 1.46 -2.10 -10.01
C MET A 4 0.25 -1.25 -10.42
N LEU A 5 0.07 -0.08 -9.81
CA LEU A 5 -0.97 0.86 -10.17
C LEU A 5 -0.82 1.34 -11.62
N ALA A 6 0.40 1.71 -12.03
CA ALA A 6 0.70 2.13 -13.39
C ALA A 6 0.44 1.01 -14.40
N ARG A 7 0.91 -0.22 -14.11
CA ARG A 7 0.63 -1.38 -14.98
C ARG A 7 -0.86 -1.53 -15.24
N ASN A 8 -1.68 -1.52 -14.20
CA ASN A 8 -3.12 -1.67 -14.36
C ASN A 8 -3.74 -0.46 -15.07
N TYR A 9 -3.26 0.75 -14.78
CA TYR A 9 -3.74 1.98 -15.41
C TYR A 9 -3.49 2.01 -16.92
N PHE A 10 -2.32 1.59 -17.38
CA PHE A 10 -1.95 1.64 -18.79
C PHE A 10 -2.35 0.39 -19.58
N PHE A 11 -2.40 -0.79 -18.97
CA PHE A 11 -2.49 -2.05 -19.72
C PHE A 11 -3.73 -2.90 -19.40
N VAL A 12 -4.49 -2.59 -18.34
CA VAL A 12 -5.69 -3.37 -18.01
C VAL A 12 -6.94 -2.52 -18.22
N LYS A 13 -7.68 -2.84 -19.28
CA LYS A 13 -8.90 -2.10 -19.67
C LYS A 13 -9.97 -2.20 -18.58
N ASN A 14 -10.59 -1.04 -18.28
CA ASN A 14 -11.62 -0.86 -17.25
C ASN A 14 -11.18 -1.25 -15.83
N SER A 15 -9.87 -1.34 -15.58
CA SER A 15 -9.39 -1.70 -14.24
C SER A 15 -9.80 -0.65 -13.20
N LYS A 16 -10.12 -1.15 -12.01
CA LYS A 16 -10.42 -0.33 -10.83
C LYS A 16 -9.39 -0.63 -9.78
N ASN A 17 -8.61 0.38 -9.41
CA ASN A 17 -7.56 0.26 -8.42
C ASN A 17 -7.84 1.26 -7.31
N PHE A 18 -7.78 0.79 -6.08
CA PHE A 18 -8.09 1.60 -4.92
C PHE A 18 -6.88 1.73 -4.01
N VAL A 19 -6.74 2.91 -3.40
CA VAL A 19 -5.81 3.15 -2.30
C VAL A 19 -6.63 3.66 -1.13
N PHE A 20 -6.72 2.86 -0.10
CA PHE A 20 -7.40 3.17 1.15
C PHE A 20 -6.40 3.64 2.18
N ALA A 21 -6.74 4.64 2.97
CA ALA A 21 -5.97 5.07 4.13
C ALA A 21 -6.91 5.51 5.25
N GLY A 22 -6.41 5.49 6.46
CA GLY A 22 -7.14 6.00 7.61
C GLY A 22 -7.44 7.49 7.46
N GLN A 23 -6.46 8.27 7.03
CA GLN A 23 -6.55 9.72 6.84
C GLN A 23 -6.24 10.13 5.40
N LYS A 24 -6.76 11.30 4.98
CA LYS A 24 -6.53 11.82 3.63
C LYS A 24 -5.06 12.19 3.41
N GLU A 25 -4.41 12.66 4.44
CA GLU A 25 -3.03 13.12 4.46
C GLU A 25 -2.06 12.00 4.03
N TYR A 26 -2.34 10.75 4.35
CA TYR A 26 -1.56 9.59 3.92
C TYR A 26 -1.73 9.26 2.42
N LEU A 27 -2.74 9.80 1.77
CA LEU A 27 -2.98 9.60 0.35
C LEU A 27 -2.38 10.72 -0.52
N ILE A 28 -2.42 11.96 -0.04
CA ILE A 28 -1.99 13.16 -0.73
C ILE A 28 -0.73 13.76 -0.07
N GLY A 29 -0.21 14.86 -0.59
CA GLY A 29 1.07 15.39 -0.14
C GLY A 29 2.19 14.42 -0.51
N ASP A 30 2.87 13.86 0.48
CA ASP A 30 3.92 12.83 0.29
C ASP A 30 3.38 11.39 0.27
N GLY A 31 2.06 11.23 0.26
CA GLY A 31 1.39 9.94 0.29
C GLY A 31 1.47 9.14 -1.02
N LEU A 32 0.97 7.91 -0.96
CA LEU A 32 1.08 6.96 -2.08
C LEU A 32 0.46 7.47 -3.38
N LEU A 33 -0.67 8.18 -3.33
CA LEU A 33 -1.29 8.70 -4.55
C LEU A 33 -0.43 9.76 -5.22
N SER A 34 0.17 10.69 -4.45
CA SER A 34 1.06 11.70 -5.03
C SER A 34 2.24 11.06 -5.72
N LYS A 35 2.90 10.10 -5.07
CA LYS A 35 3.99 9.33 -5.69
C LYS A 35 3.54 8.54 -6.92
N ALA A 36 2.32 7.98 -6.89
CA ALA A 36 1.75 7.31 -8.06
C ALA A 36 1.46 8.31 -9.20
N TRP A 37 0.99 9.53 -8.88
CA TRP A 37 0.75 10.59 -9.87
C TRP A 37 2.04 11.09 -10.52
N GLU A 38 3.10 11.28 -9.75
CA GLU A 38 4.43 11.62 -10.26
C GLU A 38 4.94 10.53 -11.20
N PHE A 39 4.79 9.26 -10.80
CA PHE A 39 5.19 8.13 -11.65
C PHE A 39 4.37 8.05 -12.95
N LEU A 40 3.05 8.28 -12.92
CA LEU A 40 2.24 8.35 -14.13
C LEU A 40 2.65 9.52 -15.01
N SER A 41 2.93 10.70 -14.44
CA SER A 41 3.39 11.86 -15.17
C SER A 41 4.75 11.63 -15.83
N PHE A 42 5.67 10.98 -15.09
CA PHE A 42 6.95 10.57 -15.67
C PHE A 42 6.78 9.66 -16.90
N ILE A 43 5.86 8.70 -16.84
CA ILE A 43 5.57 7.81 -17.99
C ILE A 43 4.96 8.62 -19.14
N ASP A 44 4.01 9.51 -18.85
CA ASP A 44 3.36 10.37 -19.85
C ASP A 44 4.38 11.26 -20.58
N ASP A 45 5.37 11.79 -19.87
CA ASP A 45 6.34 12.74 -20.39
C ASP A 45 7.52 12.07 -21.11
N HIS A 46 7.88 10.84 -20.73
CA HIS A 46 9.12 10.19 -21.19
C HIS A 46 8.89 8.96 -22.06
N THR A 47 7.63 8.53 -22.27
CA THR A 47 7.33 7.33 -23.05
C THR A 47 6.19 7.55 -24.04
N ALA A 48 6.05 6.64 -25.00
CA ALA A 48 4.92 6.63 -25.93
C ALA A 48 3.59 6.12 -25.32
N TRP A 49 3.56 5.82 -24.03
CA TRP A 49 2.37 5.27 -23.35
C TRP A 49 1.45 6.32 -22.74
N SER A 50 1.73 7.59 -23.01
CA SER A 50 0.86 8.69 -22.58
C SER A 50 -0.59 8.44 -22.96
N GLN A 51 -1.50 8.64 -22.01
CA GLN A 51 -2.94 8.47 -22.22
C GLN A 51 -3.73 9.70 -21.79
N PRO A 52 -4.69 10.15 -22.61
CA PRO A 52 -5.60 11.21 -22.20
C PRO A 52 -6.40 10.77 -20.96
N ARG A 53 -6.82 11.73 -20.14
CA ARG A 53 -7.52 11.49 -18.90
C ARG A 53 -8.97 11.98 -18.96
N LEU A 54 -9.91 11.09 -18.70
CA LEU A 54 -11.34 11.40 -18.49
C LEU A 54 -11.57 12.08 -17.16
N ARG A 55 -10.79 11.70 -16.15
CA ARG A 55 -10.77 12.33 -14.83
C ARG A 55 -9.33 12.55 -14.41
N ASP A 56 -9.07 13.76 -13.94
CA ASP A 56 -7.76 14.17 -13.42
C ASP A 56 -7.99 15.01 -12.16
N ARG A 57 -8.12 14.35 -11.03
CA ARG A 57 -8.36 14.96 -9.73
C ARG A 57 -7.34 14.44 -8.74
N GLU A 58 -7.11 15.20 -7.67
CA GLU A 58 -6.20 14.85 -6.59
C GLU A 58 -6.35 13.39 -6.10
N MET A 59 -7.59 12.94 -5.89
CA MET A 59 -7.91 11.61 -5.37
C MET A 59 -8.39 10.63 -6.44
N HIS A 60 -8.42 11.02 -7.72
CA HIS A 60 -8.98 10.17 -8.77
C HIS A 60 -8.43 10.50 -10.13
N LYS A 61 -7.71 9.55 -10.72
CA LYS A 61 -7.34 9.60 -12.14
C LYS A 61 -7.98 8.45 -12.90
N MET A 62 -8.48 8.75 -14.10
CA MET A 62 -9.10 7.78 -15.00
C MET A 62 -8.66 8.05 -16.42
N SER A 63 -8.08 7.05 -17.07
CA SER A 63 -7.64 7.12 -18.47
C SER A 63 -8.81 7.07 -19.43
N GLY A 64 -8.66 7.70 -20.59
CA GLY A 64 -9.64 7.71 -21.66
C GLY A 64 -9.95 9.11 -22.19
N TYR A 65 -10.84 9.16 -23.15
CA TYR A 65 -11.24 10.40 -23.84
C TYR A 65 -12.73 10.35 -24.22
N LYS A 66 -13.28 11.51 -24.52
CA LYS A 66 -14.65 11.64 -25.02
C LYS A 66 -14.63 11.82 -26.54
N LYS A 67 -15.53 11.13 -27.23
CA LYS A 67 -15.73 11.24 -28.67
C LYS A 67 -17.22 11.40 -28.98
N LYS A 68 -17.55 12.33 -29.88
CA LYS A 68 -18.92 12.45 -30.40
C LYS A 68 -19.16 11.39 -31.50
N VAL A 69 -20.17 10.58 -31.31
CA VAL A 69 -20.61 9.57 -32.28
C VAL A 69 -22.12 9.77 -32.46
N ASN A 70 -22.56 10.07 -33.67
CA ASN A 70 -23.99 10.35 -34.00
C ASN A 70 -24.62 11.41 -33.08
N GLY A 71 -23.86 12.47 -32.74
CA GLY A 71 -24.34 13.54 -31.87
C GLY A 71 -24.24 13.26 -30.37
N LEU A 72 -23.99 12.04 -29.97
CA LEU A 72 -23.84 11.64 -28.56
C LEU A 72 -22.37 11.61 -28.14
N GLU A 73 -22.10 12.10 -26.92
CA GLU A 73 -20.76 12.05 -26.34
C GLU A 73 -20.54 10.67 -25.67
N ILE A 74 -19.56 9.93 -26.15
CA ILE A 74 -19.22 8.59 -25.64
C ILE A 74 -17.82 8.61 -25.04
N GLU A 75 -17.68 8.02 -23.86
CA GLU A 75 -16.38 7.80 -23.22
C GLU A 75 -15.68 6.58 -23.81
N MET A 76 -14.46 6.77 -24.27
CA MET A 76 -13.64 5.77 -24.95
C MET A 76 -12.25 5.67 -24.33
N GLY A 77 -11.47 4.69 -24.77
CA GLY A 77 -10.11 4.42 -24.29
C GLY A 77 -10.07 3.30 -23.27
N MET A 78 -9.02 3.27 -22.46
CA MET A 78 -8.81 2.20 -21.47
C MET A 78 -9.82 2.26 -20.33
N LYS A 79 -10.23 3.45 -19.90
CA LYS A 79 -11.13 3.70 -18.75
C LYS A 79 -10.69 3.06 -17.44
N SER A 80 -9.39 2.81 -17.34
CA SER A 80 -8.74 2.32 -16.13
C SER A 80 -8.61 3.47 -15.14
N GLN A 81 -8.79 3.18 -13.86
CA GLN A 81 -8.80 4.22 -12.85
C GLN A 81 -8.04 3.85 -11.58
N ILE A 82 -7.51 4.87 -10.94
CA ILE A 82 -6.93 4.80 -9.60
C ILE A 82 -7.69 5.80 -8.73
N LEU A 83 -8.21 5.33 -7.61
CA LEU A 83 -9.05 6.09 -6.71
C LEU A 83 -8.56 5.98 -5.28
N GLY A 84 -8.23 7.11 -4.67
CA GLY A 84 -7.96 7.22 -3.24
C GLY A 84 -9.25 7.36 -2.43
N VAL A 85 -9.31 6.72 -1.28
CA VAL A 85 -10.44 6.82 -0.36
C VAL A 85 -9.93 6.90 1.08
N SER A 86 -10.15 8.05 1.70
CA SER A 86 -9.94 8.18 3.15
C SER A 86 -11.13 7.61 3.90
N LEU A 87 -10.88 6.63 4.75
CA LEU A 87 -11.92 5.96 5.51
C LEU A 87 -12.22 6.68 6.83
N LYS A 88 -11.23 7.33 7.44
CA LYS A 88 -11.36 7.93 8.78
C LYS A 88 -12.00 6.92 9.73
N ASP A 89 -13.05 7.33 10.44
CA ASP A 89 -13.78 6.50 11.40
C ASP A 89 -14.88 5.65 10.75
N ASN A 90 -14.93 5.58 9.43
CA ASN A 90 -15.98 4.86 8.70
C ASN A 90 -15.41 3.83 7.70
N PRO A 91 -15.06 2.63 8.16
CA PRO A 91 -14.57 1.55 7.30
C PRO A 91 -15.62 1.06 6.28
N ASP A 92 -16.92 1.32 6.51
CA ASP A 92 -17.98 0.93 5.57
C ASP A 92 -17.93 1.69 4.23
N LYS A 93 -17.11 2.75 4.10
CA LYS A 93 -16.86 3.43 2.82
C LYS A 93 -16.23 2.52 1.75
N VAL A 94 -15.66 1.39 2.13
CA VAL A 94 -15.14 0.40 1.18
C VAL A 94 -16.23 -0.40 0.48
N ARG A 95 -17.46 -0.42 1.02
CA ARG A 95 -18.56 -1.18 0.43
C ARG A 95 -18.82 -0.78 -1.02
N GLY A 96 -18.99 -1.78 -1.87
CA GLY A 96 -19.22 -1.59 -3.30
C GLY A 96 -17.97 -1.17 -4.10
N LYS A 97 -16.79 -1.15 -3.49
CA LYS A 97 -15.52 -0.84 -4.16
C LYS A 97 -14.78 -2.13 -4.50
N ALA A 98 -15.33 -2.88 -5.45
CA ALA A 98 -14.65 -4.02 -6.05
C ALA A 98 -13.62 -3.55 -7.09
N GLY A 99 -12.42 -4.10 -7.04
CA GLY A 99 -11.34 -3.72 -7.94
C GLY A 99 -10.35 -4.85 -8.18
N GLU A 100 -9.42 -4.65 -9.10
CA GLU A 100 -8.34 -5.59 -9.38
C GLU A 100 -7.17 -5.44 -8.40
N LEU A 101 -7.02 -4.25 -7.80
CA LEU A 101 -5.95 -3.96 -6.87
C LEU A 101 -6.44 -3.00 -5.79
N VAL A 102 -6.21 -3.36 -4.54
CA VAL A 102 -6.54 -2.55 -3.37
C VAL A 102 -5.34 -2.47 -2.46
N PHE A 103 -4.90 -1.26 -2.18
CA PHE A 103 -3.88 -0.97 -1.18
C PHE A 103 -4.52 -0.41 0.08
N PHE A 104 -4.02 -0.84 1.24
CA PHE A 104 -4.25 -0.23 2.53
C PHE A 104 -2.95 0.44 2.97
N GLU A 105 -2.91 1.76 2.87
CA GLU A 105 -1.75 2.61 3.16
C GLU A 105 -1.70 2.93 4.64
N GLU A 106 -0.49 2.91 5.21
CA GLU A 106 -0.24 3.13 6.64
C GLU A 106 -1.12 2.24 7.53
N ALA A 107 -1.04 0.94 7.28
CA ALA A 107 -1.89 -0.05 7.92
C ALA A 107 -1.73 -0.08 9.46
N GLY A 108 -0.54 0.23 10.00
CA GLY A 108 -0.30 0.34 11.45
C GLY A 108 -0.95 1.55 12.12
N SER A 109 -1.52 2.47 11.33
CA SER A 109 -2.22 3.67 11.83
C SER A 109 -3.61 3.80 11.20
N PHE A 110 -4.24 2.67 10.85
CA PHE A 110 -5.48 2.63 10.09
C PHE A 110 -6.68 2.29 10.99
N PRO A 111 -7.48 3.28 11.43
CA PRO A 111 -8.64 3.03 12.29
C PRO A 111 -9.63 2.05 11.64
N GLY A 112 -9.93 0.95 12.34
CA GLY A 112 -10.85 -0.06 11.86
C GLY A 112 -10.34 -0.88 10.66
N LEU A 113 -9.03 -1.09 10.56
CA LEU A 113 -8.37 -1.88 9.49
C LEU A 113 -9.00 -3.27 9.32
N LEU A 114 -9.18 -4.03 10.41
CA LEU A 114 -9.79 -5.37 10.36
C LEU A 114 -11.16 -5.35 9.69
N LYS A 115 -12.02 -4.42 10.10
CA LYS A 115 -13.35 -4.29 9.51
C LYS A 115 -13.29 -3.89 8.03
N ALA A 116 -12.40 -2.97 7.66
CA ALA A 116 -12.21 -2.57 6.27
C ALA A 116 -11.69 -3.75 5.42
N TRP A 117 -10.78 -4.54 5.96
CA TRP A 117 -10.25 -5.75 5.34
C TRP A 117 -11.35 -6.77 5.09
N GLU A 118 -12.09 -7.15 6.15
CA GLU A 118 -13.18 -8.13 6.07
C GLU A 118 -14.30 -7.73 5.10
N VAL A 119 -14.66 -6.44 5.06
CA VAL A 119 -15.67 -5.92 4.14
C VAL A 119 -15.17 -5.89 2.69
N THR A 120 -13.86 -5.67 2.47
CA THR A 120 -13.28 -5.62 1.13
C THR A 120 -13.03 -7.01 0.55
N MET A 121 -12.60 -7.97 1.37
CA MET A 121 -12.23 -9.32 0.94
C MET A 121 -13.29 -10.00 0.05
N PRO A 122 -14.59 -10.02 0.39
CA PRO A 122 -15.62 -10.63 -0.48
C PRO A 122 -15.74 -9.93 -1.83
N THR A 123 -15.43 -8.63 -1.93
CA THR A 123 -15.51 -7.88 -3.19
C THR A 123 -14.41 -8.24 -4.18
N MET A 124 -13.34 -8.89 -3.70
CA MET A 124 -12.20 -9.37 -4.49
C MET A 124 -12.42 -10.78 -5.05
N ARG A 125 -13.59 -11.37 -4.80
CA ARG A 125 -13.91 -12.73 -5.21
C ARG A 125 -15.22 -12.78 -6.00
N GLN A 126 -15.28 -13.73 -6.94
CA GLN A 126 -16.52 -14.12 -7.64
C GLN A 126 -16.66 -15.64 -7.56
N GLY A 127 -17.48 -16.10 -6.64
CA GLY A 127 -17.56 -17.52 -6.30
C GLY A 127 -16.23 -18.02 -5.75
N SER A 128 -15.65 -19.05 -6.35
CA SER A 128 -14.34 -19.60 -5.96
C SER A 128 -13.13 -18.88 -6.59
N LYS A 129 -13.37 -17.89 -7.47
CA LYS A 129 -12.30 -17.20 -8.18
C LYS A 129 -11.93 -15.92 -7.47
N THR A 130 -10.63 -15.73 -7.21
CA THR A 130 -10.06 -14.45 -6.78
C THR A 130 -9.90 -13.57 -8.01
N LEU A 131 -10.49 -12.38 -7.98
CA LEU A 131 -10.48 -11.41 -9.09
C LEU A 131 -9.46 -10.30 -8.89
N GLY A 132 -9.07 -10.03 -7.68
CA GLY A 132 -8.18 -8.94 -7.34
C GLY A 132 -7.19 -9.30 -6.24
N MET A 133 -6.31 -8.35 -5.94
CA MET A 133 -5.28 -8.46 -4.92
C MET A 133 -5.45 -7.35 -3.89
N MET A 134 -5.35 -7.69 -2.62
CA MET A 134 -5.29 -6.75 -1.49
C MET A 134 -3.88 -6.75 -0.91
N ILE A 135 -3.37 -5.58 -0.60
CA ILE A 135 -2.05 -5.40 0.01
C ILE A 135 -2.18 -4.36 1.12
N ALA A 136 -1.89 -4.76 2.36
CA ALA A 136 -1.73 -3.84 3.47
C ALA A 136 -0.23 -3.65 3.74
N PHE A 137 0.20 -2.43 3.95
CA PHE A 137 1.58 -2.10 4.27
C PHE A 137 1.65 -0.78 5.05
N GLY A 138 2.73 -0.62 5.76
CA GLY A 138 3.03 0.54 6.59
C GLY A 138 4.23 0.25 7.47
N THR A 139 4.67 1.26 8.18
CA THR A 139 5.62 1.13 9.27
C THR A 139 4.90 0.69 10.55
N GLY A 140 5.63 0.20 11.55
CA GLY A 140 5.09 -0.02 12.90
C GLY A 140 4.45 1.27 13.41
N GLY A 141 3.28 1.15 14.01
CA GLY A 141 2.55 2.27 14.59
C GLY A 141 2.91 2.48 16.06
N THR A 142 2.27 3.47 16.67
CA THR A 142 2.29 3.62 18.14
C THR A 142 1.39 2.54 18.74
N GLU A 143 1.80 1.96 19.87
CA GLU A 143 0.96 1.01 20.63
C GLU A 143 -0.48 1.54 20.78
N GLY A 144 -1.46 0.74 20.34
CA GLY A 144 -2.88 1.08 20.38
C GLY A 144 -3.70 0.19 19.46
N SER A 145 -5.02 0.34 19.52
CA SER A 145 -5.98 -0.52 18.81
C SER A 145 -5.78 -0.60 17.28
N ASP A 146 -5.21 0.43 16.67
CA ASP A 146 -5.01 0.46 15.22
C ASP A 146 -3.80 -0.38 14.83
N PHE A 147 -2.73 -0.33 15.64
CA PHE A 147 -1.55 -1.16 15.47
C PHE A 147 -1.85 -2.63 15.75
N GLU A 148 -2.60 -2.93 16.82
CA GLU A 148 -3.06 -4.29 17.13
C GLU A 148 -3.82 -4.95 15.97
N ALA A 149 -4.58 -4.16 15.20
CA ALA A 149 -5.29 -4.65 14.03
C ALA A 149 -4.33 -5.06 12.89
N MET A 150 -3.23 -4.34 12.69
CA MET A 150 -2.20 -4.72 11.74
C MET A 150 -1.42 -5.95 12.22
N GLU A 151 -1.05 -5.99 13.50
CA GLU A 151 -0.38 -7.14 14.11
C GLU A 151 -1.21 -8.42 13.98
N GLU A 152 -2.52 -8.32 14.21
CA GLU A 152 -3.44 -9.45 14.06
C GLU A 152 -3.40 -10.06 12.65
N ILE A 153 -3.43 -9.22 11.59
CA ILE A 153 -3.31 -9.69 10.21
C ILE A 153 -1.89 -10.23 9.95
N PHE A 154 -0.87 -9.57 10.49
CA PHE A 154 0.53 -9.90 10.25
C PHE A 154 0.91 -11.26 10.84
N TYR A 155 0.50 -11.56 12.07
CA TYR A 155 0.83 -12.81 12.75
C TYR A 155 -0.15 -13.95 12.46
N ASN A 156 -1.30 -13.67 11.83
CA ASN A 156 -2.29 -14.66 11.44
C ASN A 156 -2.64 -14.59 9.95
N PRO A 157 -1.67 -14.61 9.03
CA PRO A 157 -1.92 -14.33 7.61
C PRO A 157 -2.92 -15.31 6.99
N GLU A 158 -2.94 -16.57 7.37
CA GLU A 158 -3.87 -17.58 6.86
C GLU A 158 -5.32 -17.27 7.22
N ALA A 159 -5.57 -16.74 8.42
CA ALA A 159 -6.92 -16.36 8.86
C ALA A 159 -7.52 -15.22 8.03
N TYR A 160 -6.66 -14.38 7.46
CA TYR A 160 -7.03 -13.21 6.65
C TYR A 160 -6.81 -13.42 5.15
N ASP A 161 -6.59 -14.66 4.70
CA ASP A 161 -6.33 -15.01 3.31
C ASP A 161 -5.12 -14.27 2.71
N CYS A 162 -4.11 -14.05 3.56
CA CYS A 162 -2.85 -13.41 3.20
C CYS A 162 -1.76 -14.44 2.90
N MET A 163 -0.79 -14.03 2.11
CA MET A 163 0.40 -14.83 1.87
C MET A 163 1.26 -14.84 3.14
N GLY A 164 1.55 -16.02 3.66
CA GLY A 164 2.40 -16.22 4.83
C GLY A 164 3.86 -16.42 4.44
N TYR A 165 4.75 -15.95 5.30
CA TYR A 165 6.20 -16.10 5.22
C TYR A 165 6.72 -16.70 6.52
N GLU A 166 7.84 -17.38 6.47
CA GLU A 166 8.53 -17.87 7.66
C GLU A 166 9.00 -16.70 8.53
N ASN A 167 8.59 -16.69 9.79
CA ASN A 167 9.06 -15.71 10.76
C ASN A 167 10.52 -16.02 11.14
N LYS A 168 11.43 -15.12 10.83
CA LYS A 168 12.86 -15.19 11.09
C LYS A 168 13.35 -14.09 12.03
N TRP A 169 12.44 -13.23 12.49
CA TRP A 169 12.76 -11.98 13.14
C TRP A 169 12.48 -11.99 14.65
N ASP A 170 11.45 -12.70 15.08
CA ASP A 170 11.03 -12.74 16.47
C ASP A 170 11.65 -13.95 17.18
N GLU A 171 12.55 -13.72 18.12
CA GLU A 171 13.30 -14.78 18.83
C GLU A 171 12.39 -15.86 19.45
N GLY A 172 11.22 -15.46 19.96
CA GLY A 172 10.23 -16.39 20.56
C GLY A 172 9.31 -17.10 19.58
N ALA A 173 9.33 -16.73 18.30
CA ALA A 173 8.37 -17.18 17.29
C ALA A 173 9.03 -17.66 15.99
N VAL A 174 10.33 -17.89 15.99
CA VAL A 174 11.09 -18.38 14.83
C VAL A 174 10.48 -19.68 14.31
N GLY A 175 10.24 -19.74 12.99
CA GLY A 175 9.62 -20.89 12.32
C GLY A 175 8.08 -20.87 12.31
N THR A 176 7.44 -19.88 12.91
CA THR A 176 6.00 -19.63 12.72
C THR A 176 5.75 -18.89 11.40
N THR A 177 4.49 -18.72 11.02
CA THR A 177 4.11 -17.99 9.81
C THR A 177 3.67 -16.58 10.17
N CYS A 178 4.17 -15.58 9.43
CA CYS A 178 3.78 -14.18 9.58
C CYS A 178 3.65 -13.47 8.22
N GLY A 179 3.29 -12.19 8.22
CA GLY A 179 3.36 -11.30 7.06
C GLY A 179 4.81 -11.07 6.60
N TYR A 180 4.96 -10.37 5.47
CA TYR A 180 6.30 -10.03 4.98
C TYR A 180 6.88 -8.84 5.75
N PHE A 181 8.05 -8.99 6.31
CA PHE A 181 8.78 -7.97 7.05
C PHE A 181 10.10 -7.62 6.35
N ILE A 182 10.40 -6.34 6.26
CA ILE A 182 11.68 -5.82 5.78
C ILE A 182 12.35 -5.10 6.94
N PRO A 183 13.42 -5.66 7.51
CA PRO A 183 14.13 -5.00 8.59
C PRO A 183 14.82 -3.73 8.11
N ILE A 184 14.91 -2.75 9.00
CA ILE A 184 15.46 -1.43 8.68
C ILE A 184 16.90 -1.51 8.18
N GLN A 185 17.70 -2.47 8.67
CA GLN A 185 19.09 -2.69 8.26
C GLN A 185 19.26 -2.90 6.76
N ARG A 186 18.21 -3.37 6.07
CA ARG A 186 18.22 -3.59 4.61
C ARG A 186 17.91 -2.33 3.81
N ASN A 187 17.54 -1.24 4.47
CA ASN A 187 17.09 -0.03 3.80
C ASN A 187 17.60 1.25 4.50
N LEU A 188 18.55 1.10 5.43
CA LEU A 188 19.05 2.23 6.21
C LEU A 188 19.85 3.17 5.32
N ASP A 189 19.44 4.43 5.26
CA ASP A 189 20.11 5.46 4.48
C ASP A 189 21.57 5.64 4.95
N GLY A 190 22.49 5.82 3.98
CA GLY A 190 23.92 5.85 4.22
C GLY A 190 24.62 4.49 4.30
N PHE A 191 23.85 3.38 4.32
CA PHE A 191 24.39 2.01 4.32
C PHE A 191 24.01 1.21 3.07
N ILE A 192 23.66 1.90 2.00
CA ILE A 192 23.40 1.33 0.68
C ILE A 192 24.58 1.70 -0.22
N ASP A 193 25.11 0.74 -0.96
CA ASP A 193 26.19 0.99 -1.92
C ASP A 193 25.67 1.59 -3.23
N ASP A 194 26.57 1.97 -4.14
CA ASP A 194 26.23 2.59 -5.43
C ASP A 194 25.47 1.63 -6.36
N GLU A 195 25.55 0.33 -6.12
CA GLU A 195 24.82 -0.72 -6.83
C GLU A 195 23.43 -1.00 -6.24
N GLY A 196 23.11 -0.38 -5.10
CA GLY A 196 21.82 -0.53 -4.41
C GLY A 196 21.75 -1.70 -3.43
N ASN A 197 22.89 -2.31 -3.06
CA ASN A 197 22.94 -3.37 -2.07
C ASN A 197 23.12 -2.80 -0.66
N SER A 198 22.38 -3.34 0.30
CA SER A 198 22.50 -2.95 1.70
C SER A 198 23.76 -3.53 2.33
N LYS A 199 24.55 -2.69 3.02
CA LYS A 199 25.66 -3.08 3.90
C LYS A 199 25.13 -3.54 5.25
N GLU A 200 24.35 -4.63 5.25
CA GLU A 200 23.50 -5.08 6.35
C GLU A 200 24.26 -5.20 7.69
N GLN A 201 25.45 -5.81 7.68
CA GLN A 201 26.22 -5.98 8.91
C GLN A 201 26.65 -4.65 9.55
N VAL A 202 27.08 -3.68 8.74
CA VAL A 202 27.49 -2.35 9.24
C VAL A 202 26.28 -1.58 9.74
N ALA A 203 25.11 -1.74 9.09
CA ALA A 203 23.87 -1.12 9.54
C ALA A 203 23.39 -1.72 10.87
N VAL A 204 23.51 -3.03 11.08
CA VAL A 204 23.21 -3.69 12.36
C VAL A 204 24.09 -3.14 13.48
N GLU A 205 25.41 -3.10 13.26
CA GLU A 205 26.37 -2.56 14.24
C GLU A 205 26.03 -1.11 14.61
N TYR A 206 25.65 -0.29 13.64
CA TYR A 206 25.23 1.09 13.88
C TYR A 206 23.94 1.16 14.71
N GLU A 207 22.95 0.34 14.42
CA GLU A 207 21.70 0.31 15.19
C GLU A 207 21.92 -0.16 16.63
N GLU A 208 22.73 -1.19 16.83
CA GLU A 208 23.11 -1.66 18.16
C GLU A 208 23.80 -0.55 18.97
N GLU A 209 24.73 0.19 18.36
CA GLU A 209 25.38 1.34 18.98
C GLU A 209 24.36 2.44 19.36
N MET A 210 23.38 2.72 18.47
CA MET A 210 22.34 3.70 18.74
C MET A 210 21.38 3.24 19.85
N ARG A 211 21.04 1.97 19.93
CA ARG A 211 20.25 1.38 21.02
C ARG A 211 20.98 1.49 22.36
N GLU A 212 22.26 1.16 22.41
CA GLU A 212 23.07 1.30 23.62
C GLU A 212 23.15 2.75 24.09
N LYS A 213 23.31 3.72 23.19
CA LYS A 213 23.29 5.17 23.52
C LYS A 213 21.98 5.63 24.13
N LYS A 214 20.85 5.04 23.71
CA LYS A 214 19.51 5.35 24.21
C LYS A 214 19.10 4.51 25.44
N LYS A 215 19.88 3.51 25.79
CA LYS A 215 19.63 2.65 26.95
C LYS A 215 19.59 3.49 28.24
N GLY A 216 18.41 3.55 28.86
CA GLY A 216 18.18 4.39 30.06
C GLY A 216 17.46 5.72 29.79
N ALA A 217 17.20 6.10 28.55
CA ALA A 217 16.28 7.18 28.22
C ALA A 217 14.82 6.72 28.36
N ALA A 218 13.90 7.65 28.70
CA ALA A 218 12.48 7.34 28.84
C ALA A 218 11.84 6.78 27.53
N ASP A 219 12.48 7.05 26.38
CA ASP A 219 12.02 6.65 25.06
C ASP A 219 12.73 5.39 24.50
N ALA A 220 13.41 4.61 25.35
CA ALA A 220 14.12 3.39 24.88
C ALA A 220 13.19 2.39 24.19
N LYS A 221 11.89 2.36 24.56
CA LYS A 221 10.87 1.54 23.90
C LYS A 221 10.58 1.93 22.44
N SER A 222 10.84 3.16 22.02
CA SER A 222 10.58 3.63 20.65
C SER A 222 11.61 3.14 19.62
N LEU A 223 12.63 2.40 20.05
CA LEU A 223 13.66 1.82 19.16
C LEU A 223 13.39 0.36 18.77
N ASP A 224 12.47 -0.28 19.46
CA ASP A 224 12.09 -1.68 19.20
C ASP A 224 10.80 -1.79 18.33
N GLN A 225 10.33 -0.67 17.77
CA GLN A 225 9.17 -0.58 16.87
C GLN A 225 9.57 -0.49 15.41
#